data_d443f65dd1d3ec4664491e851f6ed7eb
#
_entry.id   d443f65dd1d3ec4664491e851f6ed7eb
#
_cell.length_a   1.000
_cell.length_b   1.000
_cell.length_c   1.000
_cell.angle_alpha   90.00
_cell.angle_beta   90.00
_cell.angle_gamma   90.00
#
_symmetry.space_group_name_H-M   'P 1'
#
loop_
_entity.id
_entity.type
_entity.pdbx_description
1 polymer ?
#
loop_
_entity_poly.entity_id
_entity_poly.type
_entity_poly.pdbx_seq_one_letter_code
_entity_poly.pdbx_strand_id
1 'polypeptide(L)'
;MAAQNGRDMLVKIKNSADEFVTLAGLRSKAFRLNAQAVDITNTDSAQGWKELLPGAGVKSAEISGAGVFRDTESDALARAAFFEQSVETYRFIIPDFGIVEGPFLLTSLSYAGTYQGEASYELTLMSAGAPSFSAI
;
A
#
# COMPACT_ATOMS: atom_id res chain seq x y z
N MET A 1 -12.14 -17.34 -15.15
CA MET A 1 -10.97 -16.67 -14.53
C MET A 1 -10.64 -17.37 -13.23
N ALA A 2 -9.40 -17.73 -13.02
CA ALA A 2 -9.00 -18.45 -11.83
C ALA A 2 -8.79 -17.50 -10.66
N ALA A 3 -9.08 -17.97 -9.44
CA ALA A 3 -8.80 -17.21 -8.23
C ALA A 3 -7.31 -17.10 -8.01
N GLN A 4 -6.88 -15.95 -7.52
CA GLN A 4 -5.47 -15.69 -7.26
C GLN A 4 -5.07 -16.17 -5.86
N ASN A 5 -3.84 -16.62 -5.73
CA ASN A 5 -3.29 -17.03 -4.46
C ASN A 5 -2.69 -15.81 -3.77
N GLY A 6 -3.17 -15.50 -2.56
CA GLY A 6 -2.70 -14.33 -1.81
C GLY A 6 -1.21 -14.35 -1.51
N ARG A 7 -0.60 -15.54 -1.40
CA ARG A 7 0.84 -15.61 -1.14
C ARG A 7 1.69 -15.09 -2.30
N ASP A 8 1.13 -15.08 -3.50
CA ASP A 8 1.86 -14.63 -4.68
C ASP A 8 1.79 -13.13 -4.89
N MET A 9 0.99 -12.44 -4.08
CA MET A 9 1.00 -10.99 -4.04
C MET A 9 2.24 -10.51 -3.31
N LEU A 10 2.95 -9.54 -3.87
CA LEU A 10 4.24 -9.10 -3.33
C LEU A 10 4.24 -7.59 -3.10
N VAL A 11 4.88 -7.17 -2.01
CA VAL A 11 5.17 -5.77 -1.75
C VAL A 11 6.69 -5.61 -1.78
N LYS A 12 7.17 -4.66 -2.59
CA LYS A 12 8.61 -4.41 -2.73
C LYS A 12 8.94 -2.97 -2.44
N ILE A 13 10.11 -2.74 -1.89
CA ILE A 13 10.65 -1.41 -1.65
C ILE A 13 11.92 -1.22 -2.47
N LYS A 14 12.11 -0.01 -3.02
CA LYS A 14 13.30 0.31 -3.80
C LYS A 14 14.45 0.66 -2.86
N ASN A 15 15.61 0.04 -3.08
CA ASN A 15 16.80 0.31 -2.28
C ASN A 15 17.67 1.41 -2.92
N SER A 16 18.81 1.71 -2.27
CA SER A 16 19.71 2.77 -2.76
C SER A 16 20.38 2.44 -4.08
N ALA A 17 20.39 1.17 -4.48
CA ALA A 17 20.95 0.74 -5.77
C ALA A 17 19.89 0.69 -6.86
N ASP A 18 18.71 1.28 -6.64
CA ASP A 18 17.57 1.29 -7.56
C ASP A 18 17.01 -0.09 -7.86
N GLU A 19 17.21 -1.04 -6.95
CA GLU A 19 16.67 -2.38 -7.07
C GLU A 19 15.49 -2.54 -6.12
N PHE A 20 14.47 -3.31 -6.56
CA PHE A 20 13.31 -3.59 -5.72
C PHE A 20 13.56 -4.84 -4.89
N VAL A 21 13.41 -4.70 -3.58
CA VAL A 21 13.61 -5.77 -2.61
C VAL A 21 12.25 -6.14 -2.02
N THR A 22 11.90 -7.43 -2.04
CA THR A 22 10.63 -7.89 -1.49
C THR A 22 10.64 -7.73 0.03
N LEU A 23 9.57 -7.15 0.58
CA LEU A 23 9.41 -7.07 2.04
C LEU A 23 9.22 -8.48 2.57
N ALA A 24 10.19 -8.91 3.37
CA ALA A 24 10.27 -10.29 3.80
C ALA A 24 9.27 -10.59 4.93
N GLY A 25 8.80 -11.82 4.97
CA GLY A 25 8.01 -12.32 6.07
C GLY A 25 6.55 -11.88 6.11
N LEU A 26 6.07 -11.13 5.13
CA LEU A 26 4.67 -10.71 5.10
C LEU A 26 3.75 -11.90 4.94
N ARG A 27 2.80 -12.06 5.85
CA ARG A 27 1.79 -13.10 5.82
C ARG A 27 0.45 -12.59 5.31
N SER A 28 0.14 -11.31 5.57
CA SER A 28 -1.05 -10.69 5.02
C SER A 28 -0.65 -9.39 4.34
N LYS A 29 -1.32 -9.09 3.25
CA LYS A 29 -1.05 -7.92 2.41
C LYS A 29 -2.38 -7.41 1.89
N ALA A 30 -2.55 -6.09 1.86
CA ALA A 30 -3.75 -5.48 1.34
C ALA A 30 -3.38 -4.21 0.58
N PHE A 31 -4.08 -3.98 -0.51
CA PHE A 31 -3.95 -2.78 -1.31
C PHE A 31 -5.33 -2.15 -1.42
N ARG A 32 -5.43 -0.86 -1.10
CA ARG A 32 -6.71 -0.17 -1.10
C ARG A 32 -6.58 1.13 -1.88
N LEU A 33 -7.56 1.36 -2.75
CA LEU A 33 -7.67 2.60 -3.49
C LEU A 33 -8.87 3.38 -2.96
N ASN A 34 -8.67 4.65 -2.67
CA ASN A 34 -9.72 5.51 -2.14
C ASN A 34 -9.82 6.78 -2.97
N ALA A 35 -11.04 7.27 -3.11
CA ALA A 35 -11.30 8.54 -3.77
C ALA A 35 -12.30 9.31 -2.95
N GLN A 36 -12.01 10.58 -2.73
CA GLN A 36 -12.93 11.46 -2.03
C GLN A 36 -14.07 11.85 -2.96
N ALA A 37 -15.30 11.71 -2.48
CA ALA A 37 -16.47 12.12 -3.23
C ALA A 37 -16.79 13.57 -2.90
N VAL A 38 -17.09 14.37 -3.93
CA VAL A 38 -17.53 15.75 -3.75
C VAL A 38 -19.03 15.79 -4.06
N ASP A 39 -19.83 16.12 -3.06
CA ASP A 39 -21.29 16.11 -3.16
C ASP A 39 -21.76 17.44 -3.73
N ILE A 40 -22.49 17.39 -4.85
CA ILE A 40 -23.08 18.56 -5.48
C ILE A 40 -24.61 18.49 -5.54
N THR A 41 -25.20 17.60 -4.74
CA THR A 41 -26.65 17.43 -4.67
C THR A 41 -27.32 18.76 -4.29
N ASN A 42 -28.39 19.10 -5.00
CA ASN A 42 -29.14 20.33 -4.77
C ASN A 42 -30.64 20.06 -4.93
N THR A 43 -31.47 21.11 -4.76
CA THR A 43 -32.90 20.93 -4.83
C THR A 43 -33.39 20.53 -6.22
N ASP A 44 -32.59 20.74 -7.25
CA ASP A 44 -32.94 20.38 -8.62
C ASP A 44 -32.44 19.00 -9.02
N SER A 45 -31.79 18.29 -8.11
CA SER A 45 -31.31 16.93 -8.38
C SER A 45 -32.47 16.01 -8.67
N ALA A 46 -32.33 15.18 -9.72
CA ALA A 46 -33.43 14.36 -10.22
C ALA A 46 -33.97 13.42 -9.15
N GLN A 47 -35.24 13.52 -8.83
CA GLN A 47 -35.95 12.64 -7.89
C GLN A 47 -35.28 12.56 -6.51
N GLY A 48 -34.56 13.60 -6.12
CA GLY A 48 -33.87 13.64 -4.83
C GLY A 48 -32.64 12.77 -4.72
N TRP A 49 -32.13 12.28 -5.84
CA TRP A 49 -30.93 11.45 -5.83
C TRP A 49 -29.66 12.26 -5.54
N LYS A 50 -28.75 11.65 -4.79
CA LYS A 50 -27.46 12.23 -4.52
C LYS A 50 -26.64 12.32 -5.79
N GLU A 51 -26.01 13.47 -6.00
CA GLU A 51 -25.15 13.70 -7.15
C GLU A 51 -23.73 14.00 -6.68
N LEU A 52 -22.74 13.44 -7.39
CA LEU A 52 -21.32 13.62 -7.08
C LEU A 52 -20.61 14.24 -8.27
N LEU A 53 -19.67 15.13 -7.97
CA LEU A 53 -18.86 15.79 -9.00
C LEU A 53 -17.70 14.88 -9.39
N PRO A 54 -17.68 14.36 -10.64
CA PRO A 54 -16.60 13.48 -11.07
C PRO A 54 -15.27 14.22 -11.22
N GLY A 55 -14.18 13.57 -10.86
CA GLY A 55 -12.85 14.10 -11.06
C GLY A 55 -12.41 15.18 -10.10
N ALA A 56 -13.24 15.56 -9.12
CA ALA A 56 -12.94 16.66 -8.20
C ALA A 56 -12.35 16.20 -6.86
N GLY A 57 -12.51 14.92 -6.51
CA GLY A 57 -12.04 14.42 -5.24
C GLY A 57 -10.58 14.01 -5.25
N VAL A 58 -9.98 14.01 -4.07
CA VAL A 58 -8.60 13.55 -3.89
C VAL A 58 -8.58 12.02 -3.90
N LYS A 59 -7.70 11.45 -4.69
CA LYS A 59 -7.48 9.99 -4.73
C LYS A 59 -6.27 9.64 -3.87
N SER A 60 -6.33 8.48 -3.24
CA SER A 60 -5.23 7.98 -2.45
C SER A 60 -5.15 6.47 -2.56
N ALA A 61 -3.96 5.95 -2.32
CA ALA A 61 -3.71 4.51 -2.27
C ALA A 61 -3.08 4.17 -0.94
N GLU A 62 -3.40 2.99 -0.42
CA GLU A 62 -2.88 2.52 0.85
C GLU A 62 -2.46 1.07 0.70
N ILE A 63 -1.26 0.76 1.18
CA ILE A 63 -0.75 -0.59 1.26
C ILE A 63 -0.58 -0.93 2.74
N SER A 64 -1.14 -2.05 3.17
CA SER A 64 -0.94 -2.52 4.54
C SER A 64 -0.45 -3.96 4.50
N GLY A 65 0.32 -4.32 5.51
CA GLY A 65 0.85 -5.66 5.61
C GLY A 65 1.23 -6.00 7.02
N ALA A 66 1.20 -7.29 7.32
CA ALA A 66 1.59 -7.82 8.62
C ALA A 66 2.32 -9.13 8.40
N GLY A 67 3.29 -9.42 9.23
CA GLY A 67 4.03 -10.65 9.10
C GLY A 67 5.05 -10.86 10.20
N VAL A 68 5.99 -11.76 9.92
CA VAL A 68 7.04 -12.14 10.84
C VAL A 68 8.27 -11.28 10.58
N PHE A 69 8.84 -10.74 11.65
CA PHE A 69 10.06 -9.96 11.58
C PHE A 69 11.26 -10.89 11.31
N ARG A 70 12.04 -10.58 10.26
CA ARG A 70 13.16 -11.44 9.85
C ARG A 70 14.51 -10.77 9.84
N ASP A 71 14.58 -9.48 10.18
CA ASP A 71 15.85 -8.73 10.23
C ASP A 71 16.65 -8.83 8.92
N THR A 72 15.97 -8.60 7.80
CA THR A 72 16.56 -8.61 6.47
C THR A 72 16.80 -7.19 5.98
N GLU A 73 17.38 -7.07 4.77
CA GLU A 73 17.59 -5.76 4.14
C GLU A 73 16.29 -4.98 4.01
N SER A 74 15.19 -5.65 3.64
CA SER A 74 13.92 -4.96 3.48
C SER A 74 13.40 -4.39 4.79
N ASP A 75 13.61 -5.08 5.90
CA ASP A 75 13.22 -4.58 7.21
C ASP A 75 14.03 -3.35 7.60
N ALA A 76 15.32 -3.36 7.30
CA ALA A 76 16.17 -2.20 7.56
C ALA A 76 15.77 -1.01 6.70
N LEU A 77 15.41 -1.24 5.45
CA LEU A 77 14.96 -0.17 4.56
C LEU A 77 13.65 0.43 5.05
N ALA A 78 12.71 -0.40 5.48
CA ALA A 78 11.43 0.08 5.99
C ALA A 78 11.62 0.92 7.25
N ARG A 79 12.47 0.45 8.16
CA ARG A 79 12.77 1.19 9.39
C ARG A 79 13.40 2.54 9.08
N ALA A 80 14.37 2.57 8.18
CA ALA A 80 15.04 3.82 7.81
C ALA A 80 14.04 4.78 7.16
N ALA A 81 13.16 4.28 6.29
CA ALA A 81 12.15 5.12 5.65
C ALA A 81 11.23 5.76 6.67
N PHE A 82 10.87 5.03 7.73
CA PHE A 82 10.00 5.59 8.76
C PHE A 82 10.72 6.66 9.59
N PHE A 83 11.92 6.35 10.07
CA PHE A 83 12.65 7.30 10.93
C PHE A 83 13.05 8.58 10.20
N GLU A 84 13.32 8.48 8.91
CA GLU A 84 13.67 9.65 8.10
C GLU A 84 12.43 10.35 7.51
N GLN A 85 11.26 9.73 7.64
CA GLN A 85 10.02 10.20 7.00
C GLN A 85 10.22 10.48 5.52
N SER A 86 10.97 9.62 4.86
CA SER A 86 11.27 9.80 3.45
C SER A 86 10.23 9.10 2.59
N VAL A 87 9.93 9.73 1.44
CA VAL A 87 9.07 9.12 0.44
C VAL A 87 9.94 8.18 -0.38
N GLU A 88 9.56 6.91 -0.40
CA GLU A 88 10.27 5.89 -1.16
C GLU A 88 9.36 5.31 -2.23
N THR A 89 9.96 4.68 -3.23
CA THR A 89 9.20 4.03 -4.28
C THR A 89 8.89 2.60 -3.85
N TYR A 90 7.59 2.27 -3.84
CA TYR A 90 7.13 0.93 -3.50
C TYR A 90 6.40 0.32 -4.68
N ARG A 91 6.41 -0.98 -4.75
CA ARG A 91 5.75 -1.73 -5.81
C ARG A 91 4.87 -2.80 -5.19
N PHE A 92 3.61 -2.84 -5.59
CA PHE A 92 2.67 -3.88 -5.18
C PHE A 92 2.32 -4.70 -6.41
N ILE A 93 2.58 -6.00 -6.34
CA ILE A 93 2.40 -6.90 -7.47
C ILE A 93 1.23 -7.83 -7.19
N ILE A 94 0.24 -7.81 -8.09
CA ILE A 94 -0.86 -8.76 -8.09
C ILE A 94 -0.65 -9.68 -9.29
N PRO A 95 -0.35 -10.97 -9.07
CA PRO A 95 -0.03 -11.88 -10.18
C PRO A 95 -1.13 -11.93 -11.24
N ASP A 96 -0.73 -11.94 -12.49
CA ASP A 96 -1.62 -12.04 -13.65
C ASP A 96 -2.59 -10.88 -13.80
N PHE A 97 -2.49 -9.86 -12.95
CA PHE A 97 -3.33 -8.67 -13.04
C PHE A 97 -2.50 -7.43 -13.33
N GLY A 98 -1.56 -7.09 -12.46
CA GLY A 98 -0.77 -5.91 -12.71
C GLY A 98 0.16 -5.54 -11.57
N ILE A 99 0.90 -4.47 -11.81
CA ILE A 99 1.87 -3.91 -10.88
C ILE A 99 1.49 -2.46 -10.61
N VAL A 100 1.36 -2.10 -9.34
CA VAL A 100 1.20 -0.70 -8.93
C VAL A 100 2.52 -0.23 -8.36
N GLU A 101 3.06 0.84 -8.92
CA GLU A 101 4.35 1.38 -8.49
C GLU A 101 4.21 2.88 -8.29
N GLY A 102 4.75 3.39 -7.22
CA GLY A 102 4.70 4.83 -7.01
C GLY A 102 5.32 5.25 -5.68
N PRO A 103 5.25 6.56 -5.41
CA PRO A 103 5.79 7.12 -4.18
C PRO A 103 4.81 6.87 -3.03
N PHE A 104 5.31 6.28 -1.96
CA PHE A 104 4.53 6.03 -0.75
C PHE A 104 5.34 6.48 0.45
N LEU A 105 4.62 6.87 1.51
CA LEU A 105 5.20 7.23 2.79
C LEU A 105 4.77 6.18 3.80
N LEU A 106 5.72 5.67 4.55
CA LEU A 106 5.42 4.72 5.62
C LEU A 106 4.85 5.49 6.80
N THR A 107 3.56 5.33 7.06
CA THR A 107 2.85 6.11 8.07
C THR A 107 2.71 5.38 9.40
N SER A 108 2.87 4.07 9.39
CA SER A 108 2.76 3.27 10.61
C SER A 108 3.68 2.07 10.50
N LEU A 109 4.43 1.82 11.55
CA LEU A 109 5.32 0.66 11.62
C LEU A 109 5.32 0.19 13.07
N SER A 110 4.85 -1.03 13.32
CA SER A 110 4.80 -1.56 14.67
C SER A 110 5.46 -2.93 14.72
N TYR A 111 6.11 -3.19 15.83
CA TYR A 111 6.73 -4.48 16.12
C TYR A 111 6.14 -5.02 17.40
N ALA A 112 5.90 -6.32 17.43
CA ALA A 112 5.36 -6.97 18.60
C ALA A 112 6.03 -8.32 18.78
N GLY A 113 6.15 -8.75 20.02
CA GLY A 113 6.71 -10.06 20.34
C GLY A 113 6.03 -10.64 21.56
N THR A 114 5.94 -11.96 21.60
CA THR A 114 5.44 -12.67 22.76
C THR A 114 6.53 -13.60 23.28
N TYR A 115 6.42 -13.95 24.55
CA TYR A 115 7.45 -14.74 25.22
C TYR A 115 7.76 -16.05 24.50
N GLN A 116 6.72 -16.71 23.97
CA GLN A 116 6.87 -17.99 23.29
C GLN A 116 6.59 -17.92 21.80
N GLY A 117 6.38 -16.73 21.28
CA GLY A 117 6.02 -16.55 19.88
C GLY A 117 7.10 -15.87 19.07
N GLU A 118 6.84 -15.80 17.77
CA GLU A 118 7.70 -15.08 16.84
C GLU A 118 7.52 -13.58 17.01
N ALA A 119 8.58 -12.81 16.75
CA ALA A 119 8.45 -11.37 16.61
C ALA A 119 7.69 -11.08 15.32
N SER A 120 6.70 -10.19 15.42
CA SER A 120 5.87 -9.83 14.28
C SER A 120 5.96 -8.34 14.02
N TYR A 121 5.57 -7.92 12.80
CA TYR A 121 5.50 -6.51 12.48
C TYR A 121 4.30 -6.22 11.61
N GLU A 122 3.86 -4.97 11.67
CA GLU A 122 2.80 -4.45 10.82
C GLU A 122 3.24 -3.11 10.25
N LEU A 123 2.84 -2.85 9.01
CA LEU A 123 3.15 -1.57 8.39
C LEU A 123 1.96 -1.06 7.58
N THR A 124 1.92 0.25 7.41
CA THR A 124 0.94 0.93 6.57
C THR A 124 1.66 1.97 5.75
N LEU A 125 1.42 1.93 4.44
CA LEU A 125 1.97 2.87 3.48
C LEU A 125 0.83 3.67 2.88
N MET A 126 1.02 5.00 2.81
CA MET A 126 0.06 5.89 2.15
C MET A 126 0.70 6.51 0.94
N SER A 127 -0.06 6.67 -0.14
CA SER A 127 0.47 7.28 -1.34
C SER A 127 0.85 8.74 -1.09
N ALA A 128 2.03 9.12 -1.57
CA ALA A 128 2.53 10.49 -1.46
C ALA A 128 2.59 11.17 -2.83
N GLY A 129 1.90 10.62 -3.79
CA GLY A 129 1.83 11.13 -5.14
C GLY A 129 1.05 10.15 -6.00
N ALA A 130 1.08 10.33 -7.30
CA ALA A 130 0.33 9.47 -8.21
C ALA A 130 1.09 8.18 -8.48
N PRO A 131 0.53 7.02 -8.11
CA PRO A 131 1.12 5.75 -8.50
C PRO A 131 0.76 5.44 -9.95
N SER A 132 1.56 4.59 -10.57
CA SER A 132 1.30 4.12 -11.92
C SER A 132 0.88 2.66 -11.87
N PHE A 133 0.01 2.28 -12.81
CA PHE A 133 -0.44 0.90 -12.94
C PHE A 133 0.03 0.34 -14.28
N SER A 134 0.61 -0.86 -14.24
CA SER A 134 1.04 -1.58 -15.43
C SER A 134 0.40 -2.95 -15.43
N ALA A 135 -0.36 -3.27 -16.47
CA ALA A 135 -0.96 -4.59 -16.60
C ALA A 135 0.10 -5.63 -16.96
N ILE A 136 -0.11 -6.83 -16.46
CA ILE A 136 0.77 -7.95 -16.78
C ILE A 136 0.09 -8.86 -17.80
#